data_cf93d7d1b42580baad9088a4ced9c9c0
#
_entry.id   cf93d7d1b42580baad9088a4ced9c9c0
#
_cell.length_a   1.000
_cell.length_b   1.000
_cell.length_c   1.000
_cell.angle_alpha   90.00
_cell.angle_beta   90.00
_cell.angle_gamma   90.00
#
_symmetry.space_group_name_H-M   'P 1'
#
loop_
_entity.id
_entity.type
_entity.pdbx_description
1 polymer ?
#
loop_
_entity_poly.entity_id
_entity_poly.type
_entity_poly.pdbx_seq_one_letter_code
_entity_poly.pdbx_strand_id
1 'polypeptide(L)'
;MESQHEEAKAEWIREQLDDEDADEYTSGWDDLSDAYDELNVHDEPYYEDWDNNWVAPKQTRKGIFQESVDTASELMELSLFPSVEDNVLIMLHGHIVAALEGYLSATFISATLSSNDFIRKLVETDPEFADRKFTIKEIFSKHESLKSDIAKYLQDLIFHKIDKVRPMYKSVLGIDLGKTPWLFKAVALRHHCVHRAGYDHEGNKVSVSKDDIQLLIKRCSDLVDKIDNDVVDMLKPKPQKI
;
A
#
# COMPACT_ATOMS: atom_id res chain seq x y z
N MET A 1 -12.29 21.57 -14.20
CA MET A 1 -11.49 20.35 -13.91
C MET A 1 -10.30 20.63 -13.00
N GLU A 2 -9.49 21.67 -13.23
CA GLU A 2 -8.38 22.04 -12.31
C GLU A 2 -8.87 22.35 -10.88
N SER A 3 -9.94 23.12 -10.71
CA SER A 3 -10.42 23.49 -9.39
C SER A 3 -10.94 22.30 -8.54
N GLN A 4 -11.48 21.27 -9.16
CA GLN A 4 -11.94 20.06 -8.46
C GLN A 4 -10.77 19.15 -8.01
N HIS A 5 -9.68 19.16 -8.78
CA HIS A 5 -8.46 18.44 -8.42
C HIS A 5 -7.75 19.08 -7.22
N GLU A 6 -7.62 20.42 -7.23
CA GLU A 6 -7.02 21.17 -6.13
C GLU A 6 -7.84 21.07 -4.83
N GLU A 7 -9.17 21.06 -4.93
CA GLU A 7 -10.06 20.92 -3.77
C GLU A 7 -9.94 19.50 -3.18
N ALA A 8 -9.90 18.46 -4.01
CA ALA A 8 -9.68 17.08 -3.59
C ALA A 8 -8.30 16.87 -2.95
N LYS A 9 -7.25 17.51 -3.51
CA LYS A 9 -5.90 17.50 -2.96
C LYS A 9 -5.86 18.15 -1.56
N ALA A 10 -6.47 19.31 -1.42
CA ALA A 10 -6.51 20.04 -0.16
C ALA A 10 -7.28 19.25 0.91
N GLU A 11 -8.43 18.67 0.57
CA GLU A 11 -9.22 17.82 1.48
C GLU A 11 -8.42 16.60 1.93
N TRP A 12 -7.73 15.93 1.00
CA TRP A 12 -6.88 14.81 1.30
C TRP A 12 -5.72 15.19 2.24
N ILE A 13 -5.05 16.35 2.02
CA ILE A 13 -3.96 16.81 2.89
C ILE A 13 -4.49 17.09 4.31
N ARG A 14 -5.64 17.75 4.45
CA ARG A 14 -6.28 18.01 5.74
C ARG A 14 -6.56 16.72 6.50
N GLU A 15 -7.07 15.70 5.81
CA GLU A 15 -7.28 14.38 6.41
C GLU A 15 -5.98 13.74 6.91
N GLN A 16 -4.87 13.88 6.17
CA GLN A 16 -3.58 13.32 6.59
C GLN A 16 -2.97 14.07 7.78
N LEU A 17 -3.18 15.38 7.87
CA LEU A 17 -2.75 16.21 9.00
C LEU A 17 -3.66 16.08 10.22
N ASP A 18 -4.87 15.53 10.07
CA ASP A 18 -5.94 15.52 11.09
C ASP A 18 -6.30 16.93 11.55
N ASP A 19 -6.32 17.86 10.62
CA ASP A 19 -6.57 19.29 10.84
C ASP A 19 -7.44 19.81 9.69
N GLU A 20 -8.75 20.02 9.98
CA GLU A 20 -9.73 20.47 8.99
C GLU A 20 -9.47 21.92 8.53
N ASP A 21 -8.78 22.72 9.35
CA ASP A 21 -8.44 24.11 9.07
C ASP A 21 -7.04 24.26 8.43
N ALA A 22 -6.33 23.16 8.19
CA ALA A 22 -5.00 23.20 7.59
C ALA A 22 -5.04 23.83 6.19
N ASP A 23 -4.05 24.66 5.92
CA ASP A 23 -3.85 25.36 4.66
C ASP A 23 -2.38 25.28 4.18
N GLU A 24 -2.07 25.96 3.09
CA GLU A 24 -0.74 25.98 2.47
C GLU A 24 0.39 26.48 3.39
N TYR A 25 0.06 27.14 4.51
CA TYR A 25 1.02 27.62 5.51
C TYR A 25 1.21 26.63 6.67
N THR A 26 0.42 25.57 6.72
CA THR A 26 0.49 24.57 7.78
C THR A 26 1.72 23.66 7.61
N SER A 27 2.45 23.45 8.70
CA SER A 27 3.66 22.61 8.67
C SER A 27 3.37 21.19 8.17
N GLY A 28 4.06 20.75 7.13
CA GLY A 28 3.87 19.45 6.47
C GLY A 28 2.91 19.48 5.30
N TRP A 29 2.28 20.61 5.00
CA TRP A 29 1.41 20.78 3.83
C TRP A 29 2.17 20.55 2.53
N ASP A 30 3.29 21.25 2.33
CA ASP A 30 4.10 21.14 1.10
C ASP A 30 4.58 19.70 0.87
N ASP A 31 5.08 19.05 1.92
CA ASP A 31 5.54 17.65 1.83
C ASP A 31 4.42 16.69 1.42
N LEU A 32 3.19 16.92 1.89
CA LEU A 32 2.04 16.10 1.53
C LEU A 32 1.46 16.49 0.17
N SER A 33 1.54 17.78 -0.19
CA SER A 33 1.19 18.29 -1.51
C SER A 33 2.04 17.63 -2.60
N ASP A 34 3.35 17.62 -2.40
CA ASP A 34 4.30 16.96 -3.31
C ASP A 34 4.04 15.46 -3.38
N ALA A 35 3.81 14.81 -2.24
CA ALA A 35 3.49 13.39 -2.20
C ALA A 35 2.18 13.05 -2.94
N TYR A 36 1.15 13.91 -2.84
CA TYR A 36 -0.11 13.74 -3.56
C TYR A 36 0.09 13.84 -5.07
N ASP A 37 0.84 14.85 -5.52
CA ASP A 37 1.11 15.05 -6.95
C ASP A 37 1.92 13.89 -7.53
N GLU A 38 2.92 13.40 -6.80
CA GLU A 38 3.73 12.25 -7.20
C GLU A 38 2.91 10.96 -7.33
N LEU A 39 1.95 10.74 -6.43
CA LEU A 39 1.07 9.57 -6.47
C LEU A 39 0.03 9.65 -7.59
N ASN A 40 -0.32 10.86 -8.04
CA ASN A 40 -1.31 11.11 -9.08
C ASN A 40 -0.71 11.41 -10.46
N VAL A 41 0.62 11.47 -10.60
CA VAL A 41 1.25 11.40 -11.93
C VAL A 41 0.79 10.08 -12.56
N HIS A 42 0.13 10.17 -13.72
CA HIS A 42 -0.35 9.03 -14.49
C HIS A 42 0.83 8.14 -14.89
N ASP A 43 1.24 7.25 -14.00
CA ASP A 43 1.90 6.04 -14.44
C ASP A 43 0.82 5.21 -15.12
N GLU A 44 0.89 5.10 -16.45
CA GLU A 44 0.20 4.02 -17.15
C GLU A 44 0.54 2.74 -16.40
N PRO A 45 -0.46 1.88 -16.08
CA PRO A 45 -0.17 0.66 -15.34
C PRO A 45 0.88 -0.13 -16.13
N TYR A 46 2.10 -0.17 -15.61
CA TYR A 46 3.10 -1.10 -16.06
C TYR A 46 2.54 -2.48 -15.68
N TYR A 47 1.91 -3.13 -16.66
CA TYR A 47 1.49 -4.52 -16.54
C TYR A 47 2.76 -5.37 -16.46
N GLU A 48 3.32 -5.52 -15.27
CA GLU A 48 4.12 -6.69 -15.00
C GLU A 48 3.16 -7.88 -15.14
N ASP A 49 3.41 -8.72 -16.11
CA ASP A 49 2.80 -10.04 -16.22
C ASP A 49 3.13 -10.81 -14.95
N TRP A 50 2.27 -10.63 -13.94
CA TRP A 50 2.32 -11.44 -12.73
C TRP A 50 1.99 -12.85 -13.17
N ASP A 51 3.04 -13.66 -13.31
CA ASP A 51 2.95 -15.07 -13.68
C ASP A 51 1.88 -15.74 -12.78
N ASN A 52 0.78 -16.19 -13.41
CA ASN A 52 -0.31 -16.91 -12.75
C ASN A 52 0.15 -18.19 -12.01
N ASN A 53 1.44 -18.50 -12.06
CA ASN A 53 2.11 -19.61 -11.40
C ASN A 53 2.87 -19.23 -10.12
N TRP A 54 2.59 -18.05 -9.51
CA TRP A 54 3.24 -17.71 -8.24
C TRP A 54 2.85 -18.75 -7.17
N VAL A 55 3.77 -19.67 -6.92
CA VAL A 55 3.65 -20.64 -5.83
C VAL A 55 3.89 -19.87 -4.54
N ALA A 56 2.86 -19.76 -3.70
CA ALA A 56 2.99 -19.11 -2.39
C ALA A 56 4.19 -19.70 -1.65
N PRO A 57 5.14 -18.86 -1.18
CA PRO A 57 6.29 -19.33 -0.42
C PRO A 57 5.82 -20.17 0.77
N LYS A 58 6.63 -21.12 1.21
CA LYS A 58 6.36 -21.93 2.42
C LYS A 58 6.28 -21.08 3.70
N GLN A 59 6.79 -19.86 3.63
CA GLN A 59 6.77 -18.88 4.72
C GLN A 59 5.43 -18.14 4.81
N THR A 60 5.11 -17.64 6.01
CA THR A 60 3.98 -16.73 6.20
C THR A 60 4.26 -15.38 5.54
N ARG A 61 3.23 -14.62 5.17
CA ARG A 61 3.36 -13.27 4.58
C ARG A 61 4.17 -12.33 5.48
N LYS A 62 3.92 -12.39 6.78
CA LYS A 62 4.70 -11.66 7.79
C LYS A 62 6.16 -12.15 7.83
N GLY A 63 6.40 -13.45 7.68
CA GLY A 63 7.75 -14.01 7.63
C GLY A 63 8.56 -13.50 6.43
N ILE A 64 7.93 -13.38 5.25
CA ILE A 64 8.57 -12.82 4.04
C ILE A 64 8.94 -11.34 4.26
N PHE A 65 8.01 -10.56 4.82
CA PHE A 65 8.28 -9.16 5.18
C PHE A 65 9.42 -9.07 6.18
N GLN A 66 9.40 -9.88 7.25
CA GLN A 66 10.44 -9.90 8.29
C GLN A 66 11.81 -10.22 7.72
N GLU A 67 11.92 -11.26 6.86
CA GLU A 67 13.18 -11.59 6.17
C GLU A 67 13.71 -10.42 5.35
N SER A 68 12.83 -9.68 4.67
CA SER A 68 13.21 -8.52 3.87
C SER A 68 13.79 -7.39 4.74
N VAL A 69 13.17 -7.09 5.89
CA VAL A 69 13.66 -6.02 6.78
C VAL A 69 14.89 -6.45 7.59
N ASP A 70 15.00 -7.74 7.95
CA ASP A 70 16.19 -8.28 8.60
C ASP A 70 17.40 -8.20 7.67
N THR A 71 17.25 -8.61 6.41
CA THR A 71 18.27 -8.47 5.38
C THR A 71 18.68 -7.02 5.16
N ALA A 72 17.72 -6.09 5.11
CA ALA A 72 18.02 -4.66 4.99
C ALA A 72 18.82 -4.16 6.20
N SER A 73 18.49 -4.62 7.40
CA SER A 73 19.21 -4.27 8.64
C SER A 73 20.64 -4.81 8.63
N GLU A 74 20.86 -6.05 8.21
CA GLU A 74 22.18 -6.66 8.08
C GLU A 74 23.07 -5.91 7.07
N LEU A 75 22.49 -5.49 5.93
CA LEU A 75 23.21 -4.72 4.90
C LEU A 75 23.68 -3.36 5.41
N MET A 76 22.93 -2.72 6.31
CA MET A 76 23.32 -1.43 6.92
C MET A 76 24.53 -1.55 7.88
N GLU A 77 24.80 -2.74 8.42
CA GLU A 77 25.95 -2.98 9.29
C GLU A 77 27.26 -3.17 8.51
N LEU A 78 27.20 -3.31 7.20
CA LEU A 78 28.38 -3.45 6.37
C LEU A 78 29.14 -2.12 6.25
N SER A 79 30.46 -2.19 6.32
CA SER A 79 31.36 -1.05 6.05
C SER A 79 31.49 -0.87 4.53
N LEU A 80 30.82 0.14 3.99
CA LEU A 80 30.83 0.45 2.56
C LEU A 80 31.63 1.73 2.28
N PHE A 81 32.09 1.90 1.04
CA PHE A 81 32.61 3.19 0.60
C PHE A 81 31.45 4.21 0.57
N PRO A 82 31.67 5.49 0.94
CA PRO A 82 30.59 6.48 1.04
C PRO A 82 29.72 6.59 -0.22
N SER A 83 30.32 6.56 -1.41
CA SER A 83 29.59 6.63 -2.68
C SER A 83 28.72 5.39 -2.96
N VAL A 84 29.05 4.24 -2.39
CA VAL A 84 28.30 3.01 -2.48
C VAL A 84 27.21 3.00 -1.42
N GLU A 85 27.53 3.45 -0.21
CA GLU A 85 26.59 3.50 0.93
C GLU A 85 25.35 4.31 0.60
N ASP A 86 25.49 5.53 0.04
CA ASP A 86 24.35 6.35 -0.38
C ASP A 86 23.41 5.62 -1.33
N ASN A 87 23.97 4.94 -2.34
CA ASN A 87 23.16 4.21 -3.31
C ASN A 87 22.50 2.97 -2.69
N VAL A 88 23.19 2.28 -1.78
CA VAL A 88 22.61 1.14 -1.04
C VAL A 88 21.44 1.60 -0.18
N LEU A 89 21.54 2.72 0.52
CA LEU A 89 20.43 3.25 1.33
C LEU A 89 19.20 3.62 0.47
N ILE A 90 19.43 4.21 -0.71
CA ILE A 90 18.36 4.47 -1.69
C ILE A 90 17.69 3.17 -2.13
N MET A 91 18.48 2.13 -2.44
CA MET A 91 17.94 0.82 -2.83
C MET A 91 17.18 0.14 -1.68
N LEU A 92 17.71 0.22 -0.44
CA LEU A 92 17.07 -0.35 0.74
C LEU A 92 15.74 0.32 1.04
N HIS A 93 15.64 1.65 0.88
CA HIS A 93 14.36 2.34 1.02
C HIS A 93 13.30 1.76 0.08
N GLY A 94 13.63 1.66 -1.21
CA GLY A 94 12.73 1.07 -2.21
C GLY A 94 12.33 -0.37 -1.88
N HIS A 95 13.29 -1.19 -1.45
CA HIS A 95 13.06 -2.58 -1.08
C HIS A 95 12.13 -2.75 0.12
N ILE A 96 12.31 -1.95 1.20
CA ILE A 96 11.47 -2.02 2.41
C ILE A 96 10.03 -1.63 2.09
N VAL A 97 9.83 -0.55 1.31
CA VAL A 97 8.48 -0.14 0.89
C VAL A 97 7.83 -1.22 0.03
N ALA A 98 8.55 -1.80 -0.93
CA ALA A 98 8.05 -2.90 -1.76
C ALA A 98 7.69 -4.15 -0.94
N ALA A 99 8.48 -4.48 0.10
CA ALA A 99 8.17 -5.57 1.02
C ALA A 99 6.86 -5.32 1.79
N LEU A 100 6.64 -4.08 2.25
CA LEU A 100 5.39 -3.69 2.89
C LEU A 100 4.20 -3.78 1.92
N GLU A 101 4.34 -3.28 0.68
CA GLU A 101 3.32 -3.38 -0.37
C GLU A 101 2.94 -4.83 -0.64
N GLY A 102 3.93 -5.70 -0.77
CA GLY A 102 3.72 -7.15 -0.94
C GLY A 102 2.97 -7.78 0.23
N TYR A 103 3.31 -7.40 1.47
CA TYR A 103 2.60 -7.85 2.66
C TYR A 103 1.13 -7.37 2.66
N LEU A 104 0.89 -6.08 2.38
CA LEU A 104 -0.45 -5.51 2.34
C LEU A 104 -1.31 -6.20 1.27
N SER A 105 -0.77 -6.35 0.05
CA SER A 105 -1.45 -7.03 -1.05
C SER A 105 -1.82 -8.46 -0.69
N ALA A 106 -0.84 -9.29 -0.34
CA ALA A 106 -1.05 -10.70 -0.05
C ALA A 106 -2.00 -10.92 1.14
N THR A 107 -1.95 -10.05 2.16
CA THR A 107 -2.83 -10.13 3.33
C THR A 107 -4.26 -9.77 2.98
N PHE A 108 -4.47 -8.65 2.26
CA PHE A 108 -5.81 -8.22 1.84
C PHE A 108 -6.48 -9.23 0.93
N ILE A 109 -5.78 -9.70 -0.12
CA ILE A 109 -6.29 -10.67 -1.08
C ILE A 109 -6.71 -11.96 -0.38
N SER A 110 -5.82 -12.52 0.43
CA SER A 110 -6.13 -13.76 1.13
C SER A 110 -7.28 -13.63 2.13
N ALA A 111 -7.31 -12.55 2.92
CA ALA A 111 -8.39 -12.31 3.87
C ALA A 111 -9.73 -12.12 3.14
N THR A 112 -9.76 -11.34 2.07
CA THR A 112 -10.98 -11.09 1.28
C THR A 112 -11.50 -12.38 0.65
N LEU A 113 -10.64 -13.18 0.03
CA LEU A 113 -11.04 -14.42 -0.64
C LEU A 113 -11.36 -15.57 0.32
N SER A 114 -11.07 -15.42 1.63
CA SER A 114 -11.37 -16.44 2.64
C SER A 114 -12.85 -16.50 3.02
N SER A 115 -13.64 -15.45 2.75
CA SER A 115 -15.04 -15.35 3.17
C SER A 115 -15.92 -14.69 2.11
N ASN A 116 -17.08 -15.30 1.86
CA ASN A 116 -18.09 -14.71 0.97
C ASN A 116 -18.61 -13.35 1.52
N ASP A 117 -18.60 -13.14 2.84
CA ASP A 117 -19.00 -11.86 3.44
C ASP A 117 -18.02 -10.74 3.09
N PHE A 118 -16.70 -11.03 3.06
CA PHE A 118 -15.70 -10.06 2.64
C PHE A 118 -15.74 -9.79 1.13
N ILE A 119 -15.92 -10.83 0.33
CA ILE A 119 -16.15 -10.69 -1.11
C ILE A 119 -17.34 -9.77 -1.37
N ARG A 120 -18.47 -10.01 -0.67
CA ARG A 120 -19.66 -9.18 -0.78
C ARG A 120 -19.40 -7.72 -0.39
N LYS A 121 -18.73 -7.47 0.74
CA LYS A 121 -18.37 -6.11 1.17
C LYS A 121 -17.50 -5.40 0.14
N LEU A 122 -16.52 -6.10 -0.44
CA LEU A 122 -15.68 -5.53 -1.51
C LEU A 122 -16.55 -5.10 -2.71
N VAL A 123 -17.41 -5.99 -3.20
CA VAL A 123 -18.29 -5.70 -4.35
C VAL A 123 -19.26 -4.55 -4.06
N GLU A 124 -19.73 -4.42 -2.81
CA GLU A 124 -20.67 -3.38 -2.39
C GLU A 124 -19.99 -2.02 -2.15
N THR A 125 -18.68 -1.99 -1.87
CA THR A 125 -17.97 -0.77 -1.45
C THR A 125 -16.93 -0.27 -2.45
N ASP A 126 -16.40 -1.13 -3.33
CA ASP A 126 -15.40 -0.71 -4.30
C ASP A 126 -16.08 -0.12 -5.56
N PRO A 127 -15.73 1.12 -5.96
CA PRO A 127 -16.32 1.78 -7.13
C PRO A 127 -16.22 0.99 -8.43
N GLU A 128 -15.18 0.18 -8.60
CA GLU A 128 -14.97 -0.66 -9.79
C GLU A 128 -16.14 -1.63 -10.04
N PHE A 129 -16.79 -2.09 -8.98
CA PHE A 129 -17.91 -3.03 -9.07
C PHE A 129 -19.28 -2.33 -9.05
N ALA A 130 -19.37 -1.10 -8.51
CA ALA A 130 -20.64 -0.39 -8.29
C ALA A 130 -21.42 -0.16 -9.59
N ASP A 131 -20.73 0.11 -10.69
CA ASP A 131 -21.35 0.42 -11.99
C ASP A 131 -21.51 -0.79 -12.91
N ARG A 132 -21.06 -1.98 -12.51
CA ARG A 132 -21.18 -3.20 -13.32
C ARG A 132 -22.64 -3.68 -13.36
N LYS A 133 -23.19 -3.80 -14.57
CA LYS A 133 -24.56 -4.26 -14.83
C LYS A 133 -24.52 -5.58 -15.56
N PHE A 134 -25.37 -6.53 -15.13
CA PHE A 134 -25.50 -7.84 -15.77
C PHE A 134 -26.95 -8.09 -16.15
N THR A 135 -27.15 -8.83 -17.23
CA THR A 135 -28.46 -9.33 -17.61
C THR A 135 -28.81 -10.54 -16.74
N ILE A 136 -30.12 -10.84 -16.62
CA ILE A 136 -30.59 -12.05 -15.90
C ILE A 136 -29.97 -13.32 -16.50
N LYS A 137 -29.74 -13.34 -17.82
CA LYS A 137 -29.11 -14.48 -18.52
C LYS A 137 -27.67 -14.74 -18.04
N GLU A 138 -26.95 -13.71 -17.59
CA GLU A 138 -25.55 -13.80 -17.21
C GLU A 138 -25.35 -14.07 -15.71
N ILE A 139 -26.41 -13.96 -14.88
CA ILE A 139 -26.29 -14.02 -13.42
C ILE A 139 -25.58 -15.30 -12.96
N PHE A 140 -25.94 -16.46 -13.49
CA PHE A 140 -25.34 -17.72 -13.04
C PHE A 140 -23.89 -17.85 -13.43
N SER A 141 -23.52 -17.53 -14.68
CA SER A 141 -22.13 -17.58 -15.12
C SER A 141 -21.27 -16.54 -14.37
N LYS A 142 -21.82 -15.34 -14.11
CA LYS A 142 -21.13 -14.30 -13.34
C LYS A 142 -21.00 -14.65 -11.86
N HIS A 143 -21.95 -15.34 -11.28
CA HIS A 143 -21.84 -15.85 -9.92
C HIS A 143 -20.74 -16.92 -9.81
N GLU A 144 -20.63 -17.81 -10.79
CA GLU A 144 -19.59 -18.85 -10.84
C GLU A 144 -18.18 -18.25 -11.02
N SER A 145 -18.02 -17.22 -11.85
CA SER A 145 -16.73 -16.55 -12.09
C SER A 145 -16.37 -15.48 -11.07
N LEU A 146 -17.32 -15.04 -10.21
CA LEU A 146 -17.15 -13.87 -9.34
C LEU A 146 -15.86 -13.91 -8.51
N LYS A 147 -15.57 -15.04 -7.90
CA LYS A 147 -14.39 -15.18 -7.03
C LYS A 147 -13.07 -15.08 -7.81
N SER A 148 -13.03 -15.64 -9.02
CA SER A 148 -11.85 -15.54 -9.91
C SER A 148 -11.70 -14.13 -10.48
N ASP A 149 -12.82 -13.49 -10.87
CA ASP A 149 -12.82 -12.12 -11.38
C ASP A 149 -12.31 -11.13 -10.30
N ILE A 150 -12.74 -11.33 -9.04
CA ILE A 150 -12.25 -10.54 -7.89
C ILE A 150 -10.78 -10.83 -7.60
N ALA A 151 -10.36 -12.09 -7.62
CA ALA A 151 -8.96 -12.44 -7.39
C ALA A 151 -8.05 -11.75 -8.41
N LYS A 152 -8.44 -11.80 -9.70
CA LYS A 152 -7.71 -11.11 -10.76
C LYS A 152 -7.68 -9.59 -10.54
N TYR A 153 -8.82 -8.96 -10.27
CA TYR A 153 -8.89 -7.53 -9.98
C TYR A 153 -7.96 -7.13 -8.84
N LEU A 154 -7.95 -7.90 -7.73
CA LEU A 154 -7.11 -7.61 -6.57
C LEU A 154 -5.63 -7.85 -6.84
N GLN A 155 -5.27 -8.79 -7.72
CA GLN A 155 -3.89 -9.01 -8.16
C GLN A 155 -3.38 -7.85 -9.02
N ASP A 156 -4.24 -7.28 -9.86
CA ASP A 156 -3.92 -6.14 -10.71
C ASP A 156 -3.94 -4.80 -9.94
N LEU A 157 -4.36 -4.82 -8.66
CA LEU A 157 -4.46 -3.61 -7.85
C LEU A 157 -3.09 -3.16 -7.33
N ILE A 158 -2.80 -1.88 -7.51
CA ILE A 158 -1.57 -1.26 -7.04
C ILE A 158 -1.68 -0.93 -5.54
N PHE A 159 -0.97 -1.67 -4.68
CA PHE A 159 -1.05 -1.54 -3.22
C PHE A 159 -0.19 -0.42 -2.62
N HIS A 160 0.57 0.32 -3.42
CA HIS A 160 1.19 1.57 -2.97
C HIS A 160 0.25 2.79 -3.09
N LYS A 161 -0.89 2.68 -3.76
CA LYS A 161 -1.95 3.71 -3.70
C LYS A 161 -2.66 3.64 -2.35
N ILE A 162 -2.03 4.23 -1.33
CA ILE A 162 -2.47 4.14 0.07
C ILE A 162 -3.83 4.81 0.28
N ASP A 163 -4.12 5.86 -0.48
CA ASP A 163 -5.43 6.53 -0.57
C ASP A 163 -6.57 5.56 -0.94
N LYS A 164 -6.30 4.58 -1.78
CA LYS A 164 -7.25 3.52 -2.15
C LYS A 164 -7.19 2.32 -1.19
N VAL A 165 -6.00 1.88 -0.81
CA VAL A 165 -5.79 0.68 0.02
C VAL A 165 -6.34 0.87 1.44
N ARG A 166 -6.14 2.02 2.05
CA ARG A 166 -6.60 2.31 3.42
C ARG A 166 -8.14 2.22 3.55
N PRO A 167 -8.96 2.90 2.72
CA PRO A 167 -10.40 2.70 2.72
C PRO A 167 -10.85 1.26 2.48
N MET A 168 -10.17 0.54 1.59
CA MET A 168 -10.48 -0.87 1.30
C MET A 168 -10.27 -1.77 2.53
N TYR A 169 -9.13 -1.64 3.23
CA TYR A 169 -8.90 -2.37 4.48
C TYR A 169 -9.98 -2.08 5.51
N LYS A 170 -10.39 -0.81 5.65
CA LYS A 170 -11.41 -0.39 6.60
C LYS A 170 -12.82 -0.88 6.22
N SER A 171 -13.25 -0.72 4.97
CA SER A 171 -14.60 -1.07 4.53
C SER A 171 -14.80 -2.58 4.43
N VAL A 172 -13.82 -3.32 3.90
CA VAL A 172 -13.95 -4.76 3.65
C VAL A 172 -13.61 -5.57 4.89
N LEU A 173 -12.44 -5.33 5.49
CA LEU A 173 -11.93 -6.13 6.60
C LEU A 173 -12.24 -5.53 7.98
N GLY A 174 -12.64 -4.26 8.03
CA GLY A 174 -12.84 -3.54 9.30
C GLY A 174 -11.54 -3.16 9.99
N ILE A 175 -10.40 -3.24 9.28
CA ILE A 175 -9.06 -2.94 9.81
C ILE A 175 -8.71 -1.50 9.49
N ASP A 176 -8.49 -0.69 10.50
CA ASP A 176 -8.03 0.70 10.34
C ASP A 176 -6.50 0.74 10.37
N LEU A 177 -5.88 1.17 9.28
CA LEU A 177 -4.42 1.30 9.19
C LEU A 177 -3.88 2.49 10.01
N GLY A 178 -4.76 3.32 10.55
CA GLY A 178 -4.42 4.49 11.35
C GLY A 178 -3.96 5.68 10.51
N LYS A 179 -3.30 6.64 11.18
CA LYS A 179 -2.70 7.80 10.50
C LYS A 179 -1.39 7.38 9.85
N THR A 180 -1.32 7.50 8.53
CA THR A 180 -0.18 7.03 7.73
C THR A 180 0.47 8.12 6.84
N PRO A 181 0.57 9.41 7.27
CA PRO A 181 1.24 10.44 6.44
C PRO A 181 2.68 10.06 6.10
N TRP A 182 3.37 9.39 7.04
CA TRP A 182 4.72 8.89 6.83
C TRP A 182 4.82 7.87 5.69
N LEU A 183 3.75 7.07 5.48
CA LEU A 183 3.74 6.05 4.45
C LEU A 183 3.58 6.67 3.06
N PHE A 184 2.77 7.74 2.94
CA PHE A 184 2.69 8.50 1.69
C PHE A 184 4.04 9.07 1.30
N LYS A 185 4.75 9.71 2.25
CA LYS A 185 6.12 10.20 2.03
C LYS A 185 7.10 9.09 1.66
N ALA A 186 6.98 7.92 2.30
CA ALA A 186 7.83 6.77 1.99
C ALA A 186 7.56 6.22 0.57
N VAL A 187 6.30 6.15 0.15
CA VAL A 187 5.91 5.72 -1.20
C VAL A 187 6.37 6.73 -2.26
N ALA A 188 6.20 8.04 -2.03
CA ALA A 188 6.71 9.08 -2.92
C ALA A 188 8.23 8.97 -3.09
N LEU A 189 8.98 8.85 -1.97
CA LEU A 189 10.43 8.66 -2.02
C LEU A 189 10.83 7.34 -2.72
N ARG A 190 10.07 6.25 -2.51
CA ARG A 190 10.26 4.98 -3.23
C ARG A 190 10.14 5.17 -4.74
N HIS A 191 9.22 6.01 -5.21
CA HIS A 191 9.08 6.33 -6.62
C HIS A 191 10.38 6.90 -7.20
N HIS A 192 11.00 7.89 -6.52
CA HIS A 192 12.31 8.42 -6.92
C HIS A 192 13.41 7.35 -6.87
N CYS A 193 13.43 6.53 -5.82
CA CYS A 193 14.44 5.49 -5.64
C CYS A 193 14.42 4.45 -6.77
N VAL A 194 13.22 3.99 -7.17
CA VAL A 194 13.05 2.87 -8.11
C VAL A 194 12.99 3.34 -9.57
N HIS A 195 12.17 4.36 -9.86
CA HIS A 195 11.90 4.76 -11.25
C HIS A 195 12.85 5.83 -11.77
N ARG A 196 13.52 6.58 -10.87
CA ARG A 196 14.43 7.67 -11.22
C ARG A 196 15.86 7.46 -10.71
N ALA A 197 16.20 6.23 -10.34
CA ALA A 197 17.54 5.85 -9.85
C ALA A 197 18.04 6.74 -8.69
N GLY A 198 17.15 7.21 -7.83
CA GLY A 198 17.47 8.07 -6.69
C GLY A 198 17.55 9.55 -7.01
N TYR A 199 16.89 10.03 -8.06
CA TYR A 199 16.78 11.45 -8.37
C TYR A 199 15.32 11.91 -8.29
N ASP A 200 15.09 13.11 -7.76
CA ASP A 200 13.78 13.74 -7.75
C ASP A 200 13.36 14.26 -9.13
N HIS A 201 12.19 14.88 -9.22
CA HIS A 201 11.69 15.45 -10.48
C HIS A 201 12.48 16.68 -10.96
N GLU A 202 13.22 17.34 -10.07
CA GLU A 202 14.12 18.46 -10.40
C GLU A 202 15.52 18.00 -10.82
N GLY A 203 15.82 16.70 -10.72
CA GLY A 203 17.13 16.14 -11.05
C GLY A 203 18.13 16.19 -9.88
N ASN A 204 17.67 16.48 -8.66
CA ASN A 204 18.51 16.43 -7.48
C ASN A 204 18.58 14.98 -6.95
N LYS A 205 19.75 14.57 -6.47
CA LYS A 205 19.86 13.25 -5.83
C LYS A 205 19.15 13.26 -4.48
N VAL A 206 18.26 12.31 -4.26
CA VAL A 206 17.58 12.15 -2.97
C VAL A 206 18.59 11.73 -1.90
N SER A 207 18.41 12.21 -0.68
CA SER A 207 19.26 11.86 0.47
C SER A 207 18.48 10.91 1.38
N VAL A 208 19.06 9.75 1.66
CA VAL A 208 18.50 8.75 2.59
C VAL A 208 19.61 8.38 3.58
N SER A 209 19.37 8.58 4.86
CA SER A 209 20.32 8.23 5.93
C SER A 209 20.03 6.84 6.51
N LYS A 210 20.98 6.29 7.28
CA LYS A 210 20.74 5.05 8.05
C LYS A 210 19.60 5.22 9.05
N ASP A 211 19.50 6.39 9.68
CA ASP A 211 18.43 6.68 10.64
C ASP A 211 17.05 6.68 9.96
N ASP A 212 16.96 7.21 8.73
CA ASP A 212 15.73 7.16 7.93
C ASP A 212 15.32 5.72 7.64
N ILE A 213 16.26 4.86 7.26
CA ILE A 213 16.00 3.45 7.02
C ILE A 213 15.55 2.73 8.30
N GLN A 214 16.22 2.95 9.44
CA GLN A 214 15.83 2.35 10.71
C GLN A 214 14.45 2.79 11.15
N LEU A 215 14.12 4.07 10.98
CA LEU A 215 12.79 4.60 11.28
C LEU A 215 11.73 4.00 10.35
N LEU A 216 12.03 3.86 9.06
CA LEU A 216 11.14 3.23 8.08
C LEU A 216 10.87 1.77 8.45
N ILE A 217 11.92 0.98 8.73
CA ILE A 217 11.78 -0.42 9.18
C ILE A 217 10.85 -0.49 10.39
N LYS A 218 11.14 0.33 11.42
CA LYS A 218 10.33 0.34 12.63
C LYS A 218 8.85 0.61 12.34
N ARG A 219 8.55 1.66 11.56
CA ARG A 219 7.16 2.04 11.22
C ARG A 219 6.45 0.98 10.40
N CYS A 220 7.15 0.38 9.44
CA CYS A 220 6.60 -0.71 8.63
C CYS A 220 6.31 -1.95 9.49
N SER A 221 7.23 -2.32 10.39
CA SER A 221 7.06 -3.46 11.29
C SER A 221 5.92 -3.24 12.27
N ASP A 222 5.82 -2.05 12.88
CA ASP A 222 4.71 -1.68 13.77
C ASP A 222 3.34 -1.79 13.04
N LEU A 223 3.27 -1.36 11.77
CA LEU A 223 2.05 -1.46 10.97
C LEU A 223 1.72 -2.92 10.60
N VAL A 224 2.71 -3.70 10.19
CA VAL A 224 2.56 -5.14 9.88
C VAL A 224 2.08 -5.90 11.11
N ASP A 225 2.69 -5.67 12.28
CA ASP A 225 2.29 -6.31 13.53
C ASP A 225 0.85 -5.98 13.89
N LYS A 226 0.45 -4.72 13.74
CA LYS A 226 -0.93 -4.30 13.99
C LYS A 226 -1.90 -5.03 13.07
N ILE A 227 -1.65 -5.03 11.77
CA ILE A 227 -2.53 -5.66 10.78
C ILE A 227 -2.61 -7.18 11.02
N ASP A 228 -1.48 -7.83 11.27
CA ASP A 228 -1.44 -9.28 11.50
C ASP A 228 -2.28 -9.68 12.73
N ASN A 229 -2.17 -8.92 13.82
CA ASN A 229 -2.99 -9.11 15.01
C ASN A 229 -4.48 -8.89 14.72
N ASP A 230 -4.84 -7.81 14.02
CA ASP A 230 -6.23 -7.50 13.66
C ASP A 230 -6.83 -8.59 12.75
N VAL A 231 -6.05 -9.14 11.80
CA VAL A 231 -6.47 -10.25 10.93
C VAL A 231 -6.69 -11.52 11.74
N VAL A 232 -5.78 -11.86 12.65
CA VAL A 232 -5.93 -13.03 13.52
C VAL A 232 -7.19 -12.90 14.38
N ASP A 233 -7.45 -11.73 14.96
CA ASP A 233 -8.64 -11.50 15.78
C ASP A 233 -9.94 -11.56 14.95
N MET A 234 -9.93 -11.05 13.74
CA MET A 234 -11.05 -11.08 12.81
C MET A 234 -11.42 -12.51 12.37
N LEU A 235 -10.44 -13.38 12.22
CA LEU A 235 -10.63 -14.77 11.78
C LEU A 235 -11.01 -15.74 12.93
N LYS A 236 -10.97 -15.28 14.19
CA LYS A 236 -11.44 -16.10 15.33
C LYS A 236 -12.94 -16.38 15.20
N PRO A 237 -13.38 -17.61 15.48
CA PRO A 237 -14.82 -17.92 15.47
C PRO A 237 -15.53 -17.03 16.49
N LYS A 238 -16.56 -16.30 16.03
CA LYS A 238 -17.41 -15.54 16.94
C LYS A 238 -18.08 -16.49 17.91
N PRO A 239 -18.13 -16.21 19.21
CA PRO A 239 -18.86 -17.04 20.16
C PRO A 239 -20.32 -17.12 19.69
N GLN A 240 -20.81 -18.36 19.49
CA GLN A 240 -22.22 -18.58 19.19
C GLN A 240 -23.01 -18.00 20.38
N LYS A 241 -23.86 -17.01 20.11
CA LYS A 241 -24.85 -16.57 21.07
C LYS A 241 -25.84 -17.75 21.24
N ILE A 242 -25.74 -18.41 22.40
CA ILE A 242 -26.70 -19.39 22.87
C ILE A 242 -28.02 -18.67 23.18
#